data_1abd71615a89f8f9936de96af013cf58
#
_entry.id   1abd71615a89f8f9936de96af013cf58
#
_cell.length_a   1.000
_cell.length_b   1.000
_cell.length_c   1.000
_cell.angle_alpha   90.00
_cell.angle_beta   90.00
_cell.angle_gamma   90.00
#
_symmetry.space_group_name_H-M   'P 1'
#
loop_
_entity.id
_entity.type
_entity.pdbx_description
1 polymer ?
#
loop_
_entity_poly.entity_id
_entity_poly.type
_entity_poly.pdbx_seq_one_letter_code
_entity_poly.pdbx_strand_id
1 'polypeptide(L)'
;MNKYRQLLCPVDFSDVSKHAFQIAIDLAVLFKADLHVMHVFHMPASTIPEGIYDIPDDMEDKVKSHFSKKLDEFIKNYSTLEINITTGSYAGFPHVEIINSAKESNADMIVMGTHGRTGLSQVILGSVAERVIRISDIPVLTVRK
;
A
#
# COMPACT_ATOMS: atom_id res chain seq x y z
N MET A 1 2.95 -8.84 -26.10
CA MET A 1 1.93 -8.05 -25.37
C MET A 1 2.33 -7.94 -23.92
N ASN A 2 2.38 -6.73 -23.40
CA ASN A 2 2.64 -6.51 -21.98
C ASN A 2 1.40 -6.91 -21.16
N LYS A 3 1.49 -7.98 -20.41
CA LYS A 3 0.40 -8.49 -19.58
C LYS A 3 0.20 -7.60 -18.32
N TYR A 4 1.28 -7.01 -17.82
CA TYR A 4 1.27 -6.18 -16.62
C TYR A 4 1.29 -4.70 -17.04
N ARG A 5 0.18 -4.00 -16.82
CA ARG A 5 0.02 -2.57 -17.16
C ARG A 5 -0.22 -1.69 -15.95
N GLN A 6 -0.71 -2.28 -14.87
CA GLN A 6 -1.00 -1.59 -13.63
C GLN A 6 -0.47 -2.39 -12.45
N LEU A 7 0.44 -1.81 -11.70
CA LEU A 7 0.98 -2.39 -10.47
C LEU A 7 0.41 -1.65 -9.25
N LEU A 8 0.24 -2.36 -8.15
CA LEU A 8 -0.16 -1.81 -6.86
C LEU A 8 0.95 -2.09 -5.84
N CYS A 9 1.39 -1.07 -5.12
CA CYS A 9 2.38 -1.19 -4.06
C CYS A 9 1.87 -0.56 -2.76
N PRO A 10 1.37 -1.35 -1.82
CA PRO A 10 1.07 -0.85 -0.48
C PRO A 10 2.36 -0.61 0.30
N VAL A 11 2.43 0.52 1.00
CA VAL A 11 3.57 0.90 1.84
C VAL A 11 3.10 1.28 3.24
N ASP A 12 3.89 0.93 4.24
CA ASP A 12 3.70 1.34 5.63
C ASP A 12 4.88 2.17 6.15
N PHE A 13 5.75 2.61 5.23
CA PHE A 13 6.98 3.38 5.48
C PHE A 13 8.05 2.63 6.27
N SER A 14 7.89 1.33 6.51
CA SER A 14 8.95 0.46 7.03
C SER A 14 10.07 0.27 6.00
N ASP A 15 11.25 -0.17 6.44
CA ASP A 15 12.35 -0.46 5.53
C ASP A 15 12.03 -1.57 4.53
N VAL A 16 11.25 -2.57 4.96
CA VAL A 16 10.81 -3.64 4.06
C VAL A 16 9.87 -3.12 2.99
N SER A 17 8.91 -2.24 3.34
CA SER A 17 8.01 -1.65 2.35
C SER A 17 8.72 -0.68 1.41
N LYS A 18 9.74 0.05 1.88
CA LYS A 18 10.60 0.87 1.02
C LYS A 18 11.36 0.02 0.00
N HIS A 19 11.87 -1.13 0.43
CA HIS A 19 12.53 -2.07 -0.47
C HIS A 19 11.55 -2.66 -1.48
N ALA A 20 10.35 -3.06 -1.05
CA ALA A 20 9.29 -3.52 -1.95
C ALA A 20 8.89 -2.44 -2.97
N PHE A 21 8.80 -1.18 -2.55
CA PHE A 21 8.54 -0.05 -3.44
C PHE A 21 9.65 0.10 -4.50
N GLN A 22 10.93 -0.03 -4.13
CA GLN A 22 12.02 0.02 -5.09
C GLN A 22 11.88 -1.07 -6.16
N ILE A 23 11.54 -2.30 -5.76
CA ILE A 23 11.28 -3.39 -6.70
C ILE A 23 10.06 -3.12 -7.56
N ALA A 24 8.99 -2.54 -7.00
CA ALA A 24 7.81 -2.15 -7.76
C ALA A 24 8.14 -1.11 -8.84
N ILE A 25 9.00 -0.13 -8.54
CA ILE A 25 9.51 0.85 -9.52
C ILE A 25 10.26 0.13 -10.65
N ASP A 26 11.21 -0.75 -10.30
CA ASP A 26 12.01 -1.46 -11.31
C ASP A 26 11.12 -2.30 -12.24
N LEU A 27 10.12 -2.96 -11.69
CA LEU A 27 9.13 -3.72 -12.47
C LEU A 27 8.22 -2.82 -13.32
N ALA A 28 7.77 -1.68 -12.78
CA ALA A 28 6.95 -0.73 -13.51
C ALA A 28 7.70 -0.18 -14.72
N VAL A 29 8.96 0.18 -14.57
CA VAL A 29 9.83 0.61 -15.67
C VAL A 29 10.02 -0.53 -16.70
N LEU A 30 10.34 -1.73 -16.24
CA LEU A 30 10.55 -2.90 -17.10
C LEU A 30 9.31 -3.24 -17.93
N PHE A 31 8.14 -3.22 -17.32
CA PHE A 31 6.88 -3.54 -17.98
C PHE A 31 6.24 -2.34 -18.70
N LYS A 32 6.78 -1.13 -18.53
CA LYS A 32 6.13 0.13 -18.94
C LYS A 32 4.71 0.21 -18.38
N ALA A 33 4.58 -0.11 -17.10
CA ALA A 33 3.33 -0.15 -16.36
C ALA A 33 3.16 1.10 -15.50
N ASP A 34 1.93 1.49 -15.25
CA ASP A 34 1.60 2.47 -14.22
C ASP A 34 1.74 1.85 -12.83
N LEU A 35 2.05 2.66 -11.84
CA LEU A 35 2.22 2.23 -10.46
C LEU A 35 1.31 3.04 -9.54
N HIS A 36 0.43 2.37 -8.80
CA HIS A 36 -0.32 2.98 -7.70
C HIS A 36 0.33 2.63 -6.37
N VAL A 37 0.75 3.66 -5.62
CA VAL A 37 1.35 3.52 -4.28
C VAL A 37 0.31 3.92 -3.25
N MET A 38 0.05 3.05 -2.29
CA MET A 38 -1.01 3.27 -1.30
C MET A 38 -0.54 3.04 0.13
N HIS A 39 -1.20 3.74 1.04
CA HIS A 39 -1.05 3.52 2.48
C HIS A 39 -2.42 3.36 3.12
N VAL A 40 -2.54 2.44 4.06
CA VAL A 40 -3.76 2.22 4.84
C VAL A 40 -3.50 2.61 6.28
N PHE A 41 -4.37 3.44 6.83
CA PHE A 41 -4.31 3.87 8.23
C PHE A 41 -5.56 3.44 9.00
N HIS A 42 -5.38 3.20 10.30
CA HIS A 42 -6.50 2.93 11.19
C HIS A 42 -7.09 4.23 11.74
N MET A 43 -8.42 4.29 11.77
CA MET A 43 -9.11 5.35 12.49
C MET A 43 -9.30 4.94 13.95
N PRO A 44 -9.03 5.85 14.90
CA PRO A 44 -9.23 5.57 16.33
C PRO A 44 -10.66 5.10 16.68
N ALA A 45 -11.66 5.55 15.91
CA ALA A 45 -13.06 5.18 16.08
C ALA A 45 -13.35 3.68 15.95
N SER A 46 -12.55 2.95 15.18
CA SER A 46 -12.73 1.50 15.01
C SER A 46 -12.28 0.68 16.22
N THR A 47 -11.60 1.32 17.18
CA THR A 47 -11.02 0.67 18.36
C THR A 47 -11.60 1.18 19.68
N ILE A 48 -12.44 2.24 19.66
CA ILE A 48 -13.02 2.87 20.86
C ILE A 48 -14.47 2.43 21.02
N PRO A 49 -14.90 1.95 22.22
CA PRO A 49 -16.29 1.61 22.48
C PRO A 49 -17.21 2.81 22.23
N GLU A 50 -18.37 2.58 21.64
CA GLU A 50 -19.39 3.61 21.39
C GLU A 50 -19.67 4.44 22.66
N GLY A 51 -19.63 5.77 22.53
CA GLY A 51 -20.06 6.71 23.57
C GLY A 51 -18.96 7.32 24.43
N ILE A 52 -17.66 7.03 24.18
CA ILE A 52 -16.57 7.55 25.03
C ILE A 52 -15.89 8.81 24.46
N TYR A 53 -15.90 9.01 23.15
CA TYR A 53 -15.31 10.22 22.53
C TYR A 53 -16.09 10.67 21.29
N ASP A 54 -16.37 11.97 21.20
CA ASP A 54 -16.74 12.62 19.96
C ASP A 54 -15.48 12.73 19.07
N ILE A 55 -15.42 11.92 18.03
CA ILE A 55 -14.40 12.08 16.99
C ILE A 55 -14.89 13.20 16.06
N PRO A 56 -14.09 14.27 15.86
CA PRO A 56 -14.48 15.32 14.92
C PRO A 56 -14.77 14.75 13.53
N ASP A 57 -15.85 15.18 12.88
CA ASP A 57 -16.28 14.72 11.55
C ASP A 57 -15.19 14.88 10.48
N ASP A 58 -14.26 15.82 10.67
CA ASP A 58 -13.16 16.12 9.74
C ASP A 58 -11.85 15.37 10.08
N MET A 59 -11.83 14.55 11.11
CA MET A 59 -10.59 13.88 11.57
C MET A 59 -10.07 12.88 10.53
N GLU A 60 -10.95 12.11 9.92
CA GLU A 60 -10.56 11.19 8.85
C GLU A 60 -9.92 11.94 7.69
N ASP A 61 -10.50 13.04 7.24
CA ASP A 61 -9.97 13.87 6.15
C ASP A 61 -8.60 14.46 6.49
N LYS A 62 -8.39 14.87 7.74
CA LYS A 62 -7.09 15.38 8.21
C LYS A 62 -6.02 14.29 8.22
N VAL A 63 -6.34 13.11 8.71
CA VAL A 63 -5.41 11.97 8.74
C VAL A 63 -5.10 11.51 7.31
N LYS A 64 -6.11 11.42 6.46
CA LYS A 64 -5.96 11.08 5.05
C LYS A 64 -5.07 12.09 4.32
N SER A 65 -5.27 13.38 4.54
CA SER A 65 -4.43 14.45 3.99
C SER A 65 -2.98 14.36 4.47
N HIS A 66 -2.77 14.05 5.75
CA HIS A 66 -1.43 13.84 6.32
C HIS A 66 -0.68 12.71 5.59
N PHE A 67 -1.31 11.55 5.42
CA PHE A 67 -0.67 10.43 4.74
C PHE A 67 -0.54 10.64 3.23
N SER A 68 -1.47 11.35 2.60
CA SER A 68 -1.34 11.73 1.19
C SER A 68 -0.10 12.58 0.95
N LYS A 69 0.15 13.58 1.79
CA LYS A 69 1.37 14.40 1.72
C LYS A 69 2.63 13.57 1.97
N LYS A 70 2.58 12.64 2.92
CA LYS A 70 3.69 11.73 3.22
C LYS A 70 4.01 10.80 2.04
N LEU A 71 2.99 10.32 1.35
CA LEU A 71 3.15 9.52 0.13
C LEU A 71 3.74 10.35 -1.02
N ASP A 72 3.26 11.57 -1.24
CA ASP A 72 3.78 12.45 -2.28
C ASP A 72 5.26 12.78 -2.04
N GLU A 73 5.65 13.01 -0.80
CA GLU A 73 7.06 13.18 -0.41
C GLU A 73 7.86 11.90 -0.64
N PHE A 74 7.28 10.74 -0.34
CA PHE A 74 7.91 9.43 -0.52
C PHE A 74 8.25 9.14 -1.98
N ILE A 75 7.41 9.53 -2.93
CA ILE A 75 7.60 9.27 -4.36
C ILE A 75 8.27 10.40 -5.14
N LYS A 76 8.49 11.57 -4.54
CA LYS A 76 8.90 12.78 -5.29
C LYS A 76 10.19 12.60 -6.11
N ASN A 77 11.13 11.79 -5.66
CA ASN A 77 12.40 11.56 -6.35
C ASN A 77 12.26 10.66 -7.60
N TYR A 78 11.08 10.09 -7.82
CA TYR A 78 10.78 9.16 -8.91
C TYR A 78 9.91 9.79 -10.02
N SER A 79 9.59 11.07 -9.91
CA SER A 79 8.74 11.80 -10.87
C SER A 79 9.35 11.96 -12.26
N THR A 80 10.67 11.75 -12.41
CA THR A 80 11.38 11.83 -13.69
C THR A 80 11.36 10.53 -14.50
N LEU A 81 10.80 9.47 -13.95
CA LEU A 81 10.70 8.18 -14.64
C LEU A 81 9.60 8.23 -15.72
N GLU A 82 9.80 7.47 -16.78
CA GLU A 82 8.82 7.34 -17.88
C GLU A 82 7.64 6.42 -17.53
N ILE A 83 7.15 6.49 -16.29
CA ILE A 83 5.99 5.76 -15.79
C ILE A 83 5.07 6.72 -15.04
N ASN A 84 3.79 6.43 -15.04
CA ASN A 84 2.83 7.19 -14.24
C ASN A 84 2.76 6.59 -12.82
N ILE A 85 3.06 7.39 -11.80
CA ILE A 85 2.95 7.00 -10.39
C ILE A 85 1.83 7.81 -9.76
N THR A 86 0.84 7.13 -9.22
CA THR A 86 -0.25 7.72 -8.45
C THR A 86 -0.18 7.30 -6.99
N THR A 87 -0.74 8.10 -6.10
CA THR A 87 -0.77 7.82 -4.66
C THR A 87 -2.19 7.83 -4.12
N GLY A 88 -2.42 7.11 -3.02
CA GLY A 88 -3.68 7.16 -2.29
C GLY A 88 -3.51 6.71 -0.84
N SER A 89 -4.23 7.35 0.07
CA SER A 89 -4.32 6.94 1.48
C SER A 89 -5.76 6.55 1.82
N TYR A 90 -5.92 5.46 2.56
CA TYR A 90 -7.22 4.84 2.81
C TYR A 90 -7.38 4.52 4.28
N ALA A 91 -8.57 4.80 4.83
CA ALA A 91 -8.93 4.39 6.18
C ALA A 91 -9.50 2.98 6.16
N GLY A 92 -9.03 2.10 7.06
CA GLY A 92 -9.60 0.77 7.17
C GLY A 92 -8.61 -0.31 7.60
N PHE A 93 -8.95 -1.55 7.26
CA PHE A 93 -8.07 -2.69 7.49
C PHE A 93 -7.14 -2.90 6.28
N PRO A 94 -5.81 -2.99 6.50
CA PRO A 94 -4.86 -3.03 5.39
C PRO A 94 -5.17 -4.07 4.31
N HIS A 95 -5.41 -5.31 4.68
CA HIS A 95 -5.69 -6.37 3.70
C HIS A 95 -6.98 -6.14 2.89
N VAL A 96 -8.00 -5.54 3.50
CA VAL A 96 -9.27 -5.22 2.83
C VAL A 96 -9.05 -4.09 1.82
N GLU A 97 -8.43 -2.99 2.26
CA GLU A 97 -8.22 -1.82 1.42
C GLU A 97 -7.22 -2.09 0.28
N ILE A 98 -6.21 -2.92 0.50
CA ILE A 98 -5.30 -3.36 -0.56
C ILE A 98 -6.06 -4.11 -1.66
N ILE A 99 -6.91 -5.06 -1.30
CA ILE A 99 -7.70 -5.83 -2.28
C ILE A 99 -8.72 -4.94 -2.99
N ASN A 100 -9.39 -4.05 -2.28
CA ASN A 100 -10.33 -3.10 -2.87
C ASN A 100 -9.61 -2.18 -3.87
N SER A 101 -8.47 -1.62 -3.48
CA SER A 101 -7.67 -0.76 -4.35
C SER A 101 -7.14 -1.50 -5.58
N ALA A 102 -6.76 -2.77 -5.43
CA ALA A 102 -6.34 -3.60 -6.56
C ALA A 102 -7.47 -3.80 -7.59
N LYS A 103 -8.69 -4.01 -7.12
CA LYS A 103 -9.88 -4.13 -7.98
C LYS A 103 -10.25 -2.81 -8.65
N GLU A 104 -10.29 -1.72 -7.89
CA GLU A 104 -10.65 -0.39 -8.39
C GLU A 104 -9.66 0.15 -9.44
N SER A 105 -8.37 -0.10 -9.24
CA SER A 105 -7.31 0.31 -10.17
C SER A 105 -7.11 -0.66 -11.34
N ASN A 106 -7.81 -1.80 -11.37
CA ASN A 106 -7.55 -2.91 -12.30
C ASN A 106 -6.09 -3.34 -12.27
N ALA A 107 -5.53 -3.48 -11.08
CA ALA A 107 -4.14 -3.89 -10.92
C ALA A 107 -3.92 -5.33 -11.44
N ASP A 108 -2.80 -5.51 -12.10
CA ASP A 108 -2.38 -6.82 -12.65
C ASP A 108 -1.46 -7.57 -11.69
N MET A 109 -0.87 -6.87 -10.72
CA MET A 109 0.01 -7.44 -9.71
C MET A 109 0.09 -6.52 -8.48
N ILE A 110 0.17 -7.13 -7.30
CA ILE A 110 0.50 -6.44 -6.05
C ILE A 110 1.96 -6.74 -5.71
N VAL A 111 2.74 -5.71 -5.37
CA VAL A 111 4.12 -5.82 -4.89
C VAL A 111 4.19 -5.28 -3.47
N MET A 112 4.49 -6.12 -2.49
CA MET A 112 4.46 -5.73 -1.08
C MET A 112 5.56 -6.39 -0.25
N GLY A 113 5.90 -5.77 0.88
CA GLY A 113 6.81 -6.36 1.85
C GLY A 113 6.18 -7.55 2.58
N THR A 114 7.01 -8.52 2.97
CA THR A 114 6.57 -9.67 3.77
C THR A 114 6.26 -9.31 5.21
N HIS A 115 6.85 -8.21 5.73
CA HIS A 115 6.70 -7.73 7.11
C HIS A 115 6.39 -6.23 7.07
N GLY A 116 5.68 -5.76 8.10
CA GLY A 116 5.43 -4.37 8.33
C GLY A 116 6.24 -3.85 9.52
N ARG A 117 5.69 -2.80 10.16
CA ARG A 117 6.30 -2.10 11.31
C ARG A 117 6.46 -2.96 12.57
N THR A 118 5.76 -4.09 12.68
CA THR A 118 5.72 -4.90 13.90
C THR A 118 6.98 -5.73 14.14
N GLY A 119 7.97 -5.70 13.24
CA GLY A 119 9.27 -6.32 13.44
C GLY A 119 9.27 -7.83 13.71
N LEU A 120 8.27 -8.54 13.18
CA LEU A 120 8.21 -10.00 13.27
C LEU A 120 9.46 -10.64 12.66
N SER A 121 9.86 -11.79 13.20
CA SER A 121 10.97 -12.58 12.69
C SER A 121 10.93 -12.74 11.17
N GLN A 122 12.08 -12.64 10.50
CA GLN A 122 12.22 -12.80 9.04
C GLN A 122 11.71 -14.15 8.50
N VAL A 123 11.49 -15.12 9.38
CA VAL A 123 10.98 -16.47 9.04
C VAL A 123 9.46 -16.50 8.91
N ILE A 124 8.75 -15.56 9.54
CA ILE A 124 7.29 -15.56 9.61
C ILE A 124 6.76 -14.51 8.64
N LEU A 125 5.86 -14.92 7.76
CA LEU A 125 5.12 -14.00 6.88
C LEU A 125 4.21 -13.10 7.73
N GLY A 126 4.26 -11.78 7.51
CA GLY A 126 3.43 -10.81 8.23
C GLY A 126 1.93 -11.04 7.98
N SER A 127 1.11 -10.65 8.95
CA SER A 127 -0.33 -10.89 8.92
C SER A 127 -1.04 -10.24 7.72
N VAL A 128 -0.62 -9.05 7.31
CA VAL A 128 -1.19 -8.36 6.14
C VAL A 128 -0.83 -9.10 4.86
N ALA A 129 0.45 -9.42 4.65
CA ALA A 129 0.91 -10.15 3.46
C ALA A 129 0.24 -11.52 3.36
N GLU A 130 0.14 -12.26 4.46
CA GLU A 130 -0.52 -13.57 4.48
C GLU A 130 -1.99 -13.46 4.06
N ARG A 131 -2.74 -12.49 4.59
CA ARG A 131 -4.15 -12.30 4.24
C ARG A 131 -4.33 -11.85 2.79
N VAL A 132 -3.47 -10.94 2.30
CA VAL A 132 -3.53 -10.49 0.91
C VAL A 132 -3.26 -11.65 -0.05
N ILE A 133 -2.24 -12.48 0.20
CA ILE A 133 -1.93 -13.66 -0.61
C ILE A 133 -3.11 -14.62 -0.64
N ARG A 134 -3.78 -14.83 0.50
CA ARG A 134 -4.87 -15.78 0.62
C ARG A 134 -6.13 -15.39 -0.16
N ILE A 135 -6.42 -14.08 -0.25
CA ILE A 135 -7.67 -13.57 -0.84
C ILE A 135 -7.51 -12.89 -2.19
N SER A 136 -6.28 -12.69 -2.67
CA SER A 136 -6.02 -12.00 -3.94
C SER A 136 -6.32 -12.91 -5.13
N ASP A 137 -7.06 -12.37 -6.10
CA ASP A 137 -7.31 -13.00 -7.40
C ASP A 137 -6.20 -12.71 -8.42
N ILE A 138 -5.26 -11.82 -8.08
CA ILE A 138 -4.13 -11.44 -8.94
C ILE A 138 -2.80 -11.83 -8.29
N PRO A 139 -1.72 -11.95 -9.06
CA PRO A 139 -0.38 -12.25 -8.53
C PRO A 139 0.03 -11.28 -7.42
N VAL A 140 0.62 -11.81 -6.36
CA VAL A 140 1.21 -11.05 -5.26
C VAL A 140 2.69 -11.38 -5.18
N LEU A 141 3.53 -10.39 -5.46
CA LEU A 141 4.96 -10.48 -5.27
C LEU A 141 5.31 -9.98 -3.87
N THR A 142 5.79 -10.86 -3.02
CA THR A 142 6.25 -10.52 -1.68
C THR A 142 7.76 -10.34 -1.66
N VAL A 143 8.19 -9.26 -1.01
CA VAL A 143 9.60 -8.86 -0.96
C VAL A 143 10.10 -8.96 0.47
N ARG A 144 11.23 -9.62 0.64
CA ARG A 144 12.01 -9.66 1.88
C ARG A 144 13.15 -8.66 1.84
N LYS A 145 13.60 -8.26 3.01
CA LYS A 145 14.84 -7.52 3.17
C LYS A 145 15.88 -8.36 3.92
#